data_082dec13828e1ccaccb3eea35ee285e8
#
_entry.id   082dec13828e1ccaccb3eea35ee285e8
#
_cell.length_a   1.000
_cell.length_b   1.000
_cell.length_c   1.000
_cell.angle_alpha   90.00
_cell.angle_beta   90.00
_cell.angle_gamma   90.00
#
_symmetry.space_group_name_H-M   'P 1'
#
loop_
_entity.id
_entity.type
_entity.pdbx_description
1 polymer ?
#
loop_
_entity_poly.entity_id
_entity_poly.type
_entity_poly.pdbx_seq_one_letter_code
_entity_poly.pdbx_strand_id
1 'polypeptide(L)'
;MKNIFTHKRWWISLFFAVIIFSPPSYAKETSVYYGTSIEQFEYRFSDKSGESFNWNGDAFIGTDEIKLKWYGSGEINTKSGDKEELENRIMLSKPLSTFFDVKAGVRLDTPSKEQDRLYGVIGVTGLAPQWIEVDADIFFSEKGNTSARLDAEYELLITNYLILQPSVDINFAFSDDKAIGVGSGLNSIEAGLRLSYDLVDRSLSPYVGISLGKKFGETADMAREEGKDLTNVSFVIGSRFMF
;
A
#
# COMPACT_ATOMS: atom_id res chain seq x y z
N MET A 1 -16.76 -46.50 13.58
CA MET A 1 -15.39 -45.99 13.69
C MET A 1 -15.32 -44.67 12.91
N LYS A 2 -15.37 -43.55 13.62
CA LYS A 2 -15.35 -42.20 13.03
C LYS A 2 -13.94 -41.65 13.17
N ASN A 3 -13.25 -41.41 12.06
CA ASN A 3 -11.97 -40.70 12.05
C ASN A 3 -12.25 -39.22 11.99
N ILE A 4 -11.92 -38.51 13.06
CA ILE A 4 -11.94 -37.04 13.15
C ILE A 4 -10.52 -36.59 12.80
N PHE A 5 -10.35 -36.04 11.58
CA PHE A 5 -9.14 -35.33 11.24
C PHE A 5 -9.31 -33.85 11.67
N THR A 6 -8.68 -33.50 12.78
CA THR A 6 -8.55 -32.12 13.25
C THR A 6 -7.42 -31.44 12.48
N HIS A 7 -7.76 -30.52 11.58
CA HIS A 7 -6.80 -29.62 10.97
C HIS A 7 -6.30 -28.62 12.00
N LYS A 8 -5.08 -28.83 12.47
CA LYS A 8 -4.36 -27.93 13.37
C LYS A 8 -3.79 -26.79 12.52
N ARG A 9 -4.49 -25.64 12.51
CA ARG A 9 -3.99 -24.41 11.90
C ARG A 9 -2.77 -23.92 12.66
N TRP A 10 -1.62 -23.98 12.04
CA TRP A 10 -0.38 -23.42 12.56
C TRP A 10 -0.43 -21.89 12.38
N TRP A 11 -0.49 -21.21 13.49
CA TRP A 11 -0.25 -19.78 13.55
C TRP A 11 1.25 -19.57 13.40
N ILE A 12 1.69 -19.15 12.23
CA ILE A 12 3.08 -18.71 12.03
C ILE A 12 3.15 -17.30 12.58
N SER A 13 3.51 -17.20 13.85
CA SER A 13 3.95 -15.93 14.45
C SER A 13 5.34 -15.64 13.90
N LEU A 14 5.45 -14.71 12.96
CA LEU A 14 6.74 -14.24 12.46
C LEU A 14 7.38 -13.40 13.56
N PHE A 15 8.22 -14.03 14.37
CA PHE A 15 9.15 -13.35 15.25
C PHE A 15 10.25 -12.73 14.39
N PHE A 16 10.27 -11.41 14.28
CA PHE A 16 11.37 -10.66 13.70
C PHE A 16 12.58 -10.77 14.64
N ALA A 17 13.49 -11.69 14.37
CA ALA A 17 14.80 -11.73 15.01
C ALA A 17 15.66 -10.64 14.36
N VAL A 18 15.86 -9.53 15.03
CA VAL A 18 16.86 -8.52 14.66
C VAL A 18 18.24 -9.14 14.86
N ILE A 19 18.85 -9.65 13.81
CA ILE A 19 20.24 -10.08 13.80
C ILE A 19 21.09 -8.81 13.67
N ILE A 20 21.70 -8.40 14.78
CA ILE A 20 22.72 -7.32 14.78
C ILE A 20 23.98 -7.91 14.17
N PHE A 21 24.21 -7.69 12.91
CA PHE A 21 25.50 -7.92 12.28
C PHE A 21 26.37 -6.68 12.54
N SER A 22 27.45 -6.87 13.32
CA SER A 22 28.51 -5.86 13.42
C SER A 22 29.38 -5.94 12.18
N PRO A 23 29.39 -4.94 11.29
CA PRO A 23 30.27 -4.95 10.13
C PRO A 23 31.71 -4.65 10.56
N PRO A 24 32.71 -5.21 9.85
CA PRO A 24 34.10 -4.86 10.08
C PRO A 24 34.34 -3.39 9.70
N SER A 25 34.99 -2.69 10.62
CA SER A 25 35.35 -1.28 10.57
C SER A 25 36.28 -0.98 9.41
N TYR A 26 35.74 -0.41 8.31
CA TYR A 26 36.51 0.38 7.36
C TYR A 26 35.86 1.77 7.27
N ALA A 27 36.65 2.78 7.58
CA ALA A 27 36.24 4.15 7.83
C ALA A 27 35.73 4.89 6.59
N LYS A 28 34.45 4.87 6.37
CA LYS A 28 33.59 6.00 6.06
C LYS A 28 32.45 5.86 7.06
N GLU A 29 32.23 6.85 7.92
CA GLU A 29 31.09 6.83 8.82
C GLU A 29 29.80 6.82 7.98
N THR A 30 29.37 5.64 7.61
CA THR A 30 28.10 5.44 6.94
C THR A 30 27.06 5.39 8.03
N SER A 31 26.41 6.50 8.27
CA SER A 31 25.30 6.57 9.24
C SER A 31 24.16 5.69 8.74
N VAL A 32 23.63 4.84 9.63
CA VAL A 32 22.44 4.05 9.38
C VAL A 32 21.24 4.82 9.87
N TYR A 33 20.26 5.01 9.02
CA TYR A 33 18.99 5.66 9.30
C TYR A 33 17.88 4.62 9.33
N TYR A 34 16.87 4.85 10.14
CA TYR A 34 15.65 4.05 10.17
C TYR A 34 14.47 4.96 10.48
N GLY A 35 13.31 4.56 10.04
CA GLY A 35 12.06 5.25 10.31
C GLY A 35 10.88 4.35 9.99
N THR A 36 9.72 4.74 10.48
CA THR A 36 8.45 4.10 10.18
C THR A 36 7.35 5.14 10.09
N SER A 37 6.44 4.95 9.13
CA SER A 37 5.24 5.75 9.04
C SER A 37 4.00 4.87 8.91
N ILE A 38 2.88 5.37 9.37
CA ILE A 38 1.55 4.86 9.07
C ILE A 38 0.83 6.02 8.40
N GLU A 39 0.79 5.99 7.06
CA GLU A 39 0.20 7.04 6.24
C GLU A 39 -1.32 7.06 6.35
N GLN A 40 -1.92 5.86 6.45
CA GLN A 40 -3.35 5.69 6.58
C GLN A 40 -3.64 4.69 7.69
N PHE A 41 -4.41 5.12 8.65
CA PHE A 41 -5.01 4.32 9.69
C PHE A 41 -6.44 4.83 9.84
N GLU A 42 -7.34 4.33 8.96
CA GLU A 42 -8.61 4.97 8.71
C GLU A 42 -9.79 4.02 8.70
N TYR A 43 -10.90 4.53 9.15
CA TYR A 43 -12.20 3.92 9.02
C TYR A 43 -12.95 4.59 7.86
N ARG A 44 -13.42 3.77 6.93
CA ARG A 44 -14.16 4.19 5.73
C ARG A 44 -15.63 3.84 5.87
N PHE A 45 -16.48 4.82 5.59
CA PHE A 45 -17.93 4.69 5.55
C PHE A 45 -18.38 4.83 4.11
N SER A 46 -18.97 3.80 3.53
CA SER A 46 -19.55 3.83 2.20
C SER A 46 -20.99 3.33 2.23
N ASP A 47 -21.88 4.01 1.50
CA ASP A 47 -23.27 3.59 1.37
C ASP A 47 -23.42 2.28 0.60
N LYS A 48 -22.49 1.97 -0.29
CA LYS A 48 -22.54 0.80 -1.17
C LYS A 48 -21.71 -0.37 -0.67
N SER A 49 -20.42 -0.18 -0.50
CA SER A 49 -19.50 -1.24 -0.04
C SER A 49 -19.52 -1.46 1.48
N GLY A 50 -20.27 -0.62 2.22
CA GLY A 50 -20.36 -0.73 3.67
C GLY A 50 -19.18 -0.08 4.39
N GLU A 51 -18.84 -0.62 5.55
CA GLU A 51 -17.83 -0.07 6.43
C GLU A 51 -16.56 -0.92 6.34
N SER A 52 -15.40 -0.27 6.18
CA SER A 52 -14.11 -0.93 6.17
C SER A 52 -13.09 -0.20 7.04
N PHE A 53 -12.10 -0.97 7.48
CA PHE A 53 -10.91 -0.45 8.15
C PHE A 53 -9.71 -0.64 7.23
N ASN A 54 -9.03 0.46 6.93
CA ASN A 54 -7.89 0.49 6.03
C ASN A 54 -6.63 0.95 6.75
N TRP A 55 -5.50 0.35 6.41
CA TRP A 55 -4.19 0.82 6.85
C TRP A 55 -3.19 0.77 5.69
N ASN A 56 -2.27 1.71 5.71
CA ASN A 56 -1.11 1.76 4.85
C ASN A 56 0.05 2.33 5.66
N GLY A 57 1.19 1.65 5.66
CA GLY A 57 2.36 2.10 6.37
C GLY A 57 3.63 1.47 5.81
N ASP A 58 4.74 2.08 6.18
CA ASP A 58 6.05 1.63 5.78
C ASP A 58 7.07 1.70 6.93
N ALA A 59 8.16 0.98 6.74
CA ALA A 59 9.33 1.08 7.58
C ALA A 59 10.58 0.93 6.73
N PHE A 60 11.65 1.61 7.09
CA PHE A 60 12.92 1.47 6.41
C PHE A 60 14.10 1.42 7.36
N ILE A 61 15.16 0.79 6.90
CA ILE A 61 16.47 0.83 7.52
C ILE A 61 17.53 0.84 6.41
N GLY A 62 18.56 1.65 6.55
CA GLY A 62 19.64 1.69 5.56
C GLY A 62 20.52 2.89 5.68
N THR A 63 21.22 3.19 4.60
CA THR A 63 22.14 4.30 4.44
C THR A 63 21.67 5.21 3.32
N ASP A 64 22.41 6.29 3.07
CA ASP A 64 22.15 7.17 1.92
C ASP A 64 22.32 6.47 0.57
N GLU A 65 23.07 5.35 0.53
CA GLU A 65 23.34 4.62 -0.70
C GLU A 65 22.36 3.49 -0.98
N ILE A 66 21.81 2.85 0.10
CA ILE A 66 20.88 1.73 -0.03
C ILE A 66 20.00 1.62 1.20
N LYS A 67 18.70 1.38 0.98
CA LYS A 67 17.70 1.19 2.03
C LYS A 67 16.92 -0.10 1.79
N LEU A 68 16.71 -0.86 2.85
CA LEU A 68 15.71 -1.91 2.90
C LEU A 68 14.41 -1.27 3.38
N LYS A 69 13.34 -1.42 2.60
CA LYS A 69 12.01 -0.89 2.92
C LYS A 69 11.00 -2.03 3.01
N TRP A 70 10.12 -1.93 3.97
CA TRP A 70 8.92 -2.74 4.08
C TRP A 70 7.70 -1.84 3.92
N TYR A 71 6.73 -2.28 3.14
CA TYR A 71 5.42 -1.64 2.99
C TYR A 71 4.36 -2.65 3.37
N GLY A 72 3.37 -2.23 4.11
CA GLY A 72 2.23 -3.05 4.49
C GLY A 72 0.94 -2.27 4.36
N SER A 73 0.00 -2.80 3.58
CA SER A 73 -1.33 -2.21 3.43
C SER A 73 -2.40 -3.28 3.51
N GLY A 74 -3.59 -2.86 3.85
CA GLY A 74 -4.74 -3.76 3.83
C GLY A 74 -6.06 -3.08 4.11
N GLU A 75 -7.11 -3.79 3.71
CA GLU A 75 -8.50 -3.45 3.95
C GLU A 75 -9.25 -4.61 4.57
N ILE A 76 -9.97 -4.35 5.66
CA ILE A 76 -10.83 -5.32 6.33
C ILE A 76 -12.26 -4.79 6.32
N ASN A 77 -13.18 -5.58 5.77
CA ASN A 77 -14.60 -5.30 5.91
C ASN A 77 -15.02 -5.53 7.36
N THR A 78 -15.55 -4.50 8.03
CA THR A 78 -15.84 -4.56 9.46
C THR A 78 -17.06 -5.42 9.81
N LYS A 79 -17.96 -5.67 8.86
CA LYS A 79 -19.16 -6.50 9.07
C LYS A 79 -18.86 -7.98 8.90
N SER A 80 -18.12 -8.34 7.86
CA SER A 80 -17.78 -9.76 7.58
C SER A 80 -16.49 -10.22 8.25
N GLY A 81 -15.58 -9.28 8.57
CA GLY A 81 -14.23 -9.58 9.04
C GLY A 81 -13.30 -10.10 7.92
N ASP A 82 -13.75 -10.06 6.66
CA ASP A 82 -12.96 -10.49 5.53
C ASP A 82 -11.86 -9.46 5.23
N LYS A 83 -10.68 -9.95 4.94
CA LYS A 83 -9.59 -9.17 4.39
C LYS A 83 -9.83 -9.04 2.89
N GLU A 84 -10.31 -7.91 2.45
CA GLU A 84 -10.54 -7.64 1.04
C GLU A 84 -9.20 -7.43 0.33
N GLU A 85 -8.27 -6.76 0.99
CA GLU A 85 -6.91 -6.57 0.53
C GLU A 85 -5.94 -6.80 1.70
N LEU A 86 -4.81 -7.45 1.43
CA LEU A 86 -3.68 -7.55 2.34
C LEU A 86 -2.40 -7.69 1.53
N GLU A 87 -1.65 -6.63 1.43
CA GLU A 87 -0.42 -6.53 0.66
C GLU A 87 0.78 -6.32 1.59
N ASN A 88 1.86 -7.04 1.33
CA ASN A 88 3.15 -6.82 1.97
C ASN A 88 4.24 -6.77 0.91
N ARG A 89 5.07 -5.73 0.92
CA ARG A 89 6.23 -5.56 0.02
C ARG A 89 7.52 -5.45 0.82
N ILE A 90 8.56 -6.13 0.35
CA ILE A 90 9.94 -5.96 0.83
C ILE A 90 10.78 -5.51 -0.35
N MET A 91 11.38 -4.33 -0.24
CA MET A 91 12.04 -3.64 -1.33
C MET A 91 13.45 -3.19 -0.93
N LEU A 92 14.40 -3.31 -1.85
CA LEU A 92 15.67 -2.60 -1.79
C LEU A 92 15.53 -1.33 -2.63
N SER A 93 15.90 -0.19 -2.06
CA SER A 93 15.84 1.13 -2.67
C SER A 93 17.24 1.74 -2.75
N LYS A 94 17.54 2.38 -3.88
CA LYS A 94 18.83 3.04 -4.14
C LYS A 94 18.58 4.37 -4.86
N PRO A 95 19.28 5.47 -4.48
CA PRO A 95 19.19 6.73 -5.19
C PRO A 95 19.52 6.60 -6.69
N LEU A 96 18.61 7.04 -7.53
CA LEU A 96 18.78 7.19 -8.97
C LEU A 96 19.16 8.64 -9.31
N SER A 97 18.59 9.59 -8.60
CA SER A 97 18.87 11.02 -8.68
C SER A 97 18.68 11.69 -7.33
N THR A 98 18.82 13.01 -7.27
CA THR A 98 18.56 13.79 -6.04
C THR A 98 17.13 13.65 -5.51
N PHE A 99 16.17 13.42 -6.41
CA PHE A 99 14.75 13.41 -6.08
C PHE A 99 14.07 12.05 -6.25
N PHE A 100 14.73 11.09 -6.89
CA PHE A 100 14.16 9.79 -7.18
C PHE A 100 15.08 8.65 -6.76
N ASP A 101 14.48 7.64 -6.15
CA ASP A 101 15.07 6.34 -5.87
C ASP A 101 14.50 5.30 -6.84
N VAL A 102 15.34 4.39 -7.32
CA VAL A 102 14.91 3.14 -7.95
C VAL A 102 14.76 2.08 -6.87
N LYS A 103 13.76 1.24 -6.99
CA LYS A 103 13.48 0.16 -6.04
C LYS A 103 13.19 -1.16 -6.74
N ALA A 104 13.57 -2.27 -6.10
CA ALA A 104 13.26 -3.62 -6.56
C ALA A 104 13.03 -4.55 -5.37
N GLY A 105 12.15 -5.52 -5.50
CA GLY A 105 11.83 -6.44 -4.42
C GLY A 105 10.72 -7.42 -4.74
N VAL A 106 10.01 -7.82 -3.70
CA VAL A 106 8.90 -8.77 -3.79
C VAL A 106 7.66 -8.23 -3.07
N ARG A 107 6.49 -8.61 -3.58
CA ARG A 107 5.18 -8.34 -3.02
C ARG A 107 4.44 -9.66 -2.81
N LEU A 108 3.79 -9.79 -1.67
CA LEU A 108 2.91 -10.89 -1.34
C LEU A 108 1.52 -10.35 -0.99
N ASP A 109 0.51 -10.82 -1.71
CA ASP A 109 -0.89 -10.54 -1.43
C ASP A 109 -1.55 -11.76 -0.81
N THR A 110 -2.27 -11.56 0.29
CA THR A 110 -2.94 -12.64 1.05
C THR A 110 -4.37 -12.25 1.43
N PRO A 111 -5.27 -12.02 0.45
CA PRO A 111 -6.68 -11.72 0.70
C PRO A 111 -7.43 -12.93 1.26
N SER A 112 -8.58 -12.72 1.90
CA SER A 112 -9.33 -13.83 2.53
C SER A 112 -10.10 -14.70 1.54
N LYS A 113 -10.52 -14.14 0.42
CA LYS A 113 -11.43 -14.80 -0.54
C LYS A 113 -10.77 -15.17 -1.86
N GLU A 114 -9.61 -14.64 -2.12
CA GLU A 114 -8.85 -14.89 -3.34
C GLU A 114 -7.60 -15.72 -3.04
N GLN A 115 -6.90 -16.14 -4.08
CA GLN A 115 -5.66 -16.90 -3.93
C GLN A 115 -4.50 -15.95 -3.60
N ASP A 116 -3.61 -16.39 -2.73
CA ASP A 116 -2.35 -15.71 -2.48
C ASP A 116 -1.58 -15.51 -3.79
N ARG A 117 -0.93 -14.36 -3.93
CA ARG A 117 -0.15 -13.99 -5.10
C ARG A 117 1.22 -13.47 -4.69
N LEU A 118 2.24 -14.00 -5.36
CA LEU A 118 3.61 -13.51 -5.23
C LEU A 118 4.00 -12.75 -6.50
N TYR A 119 4.62 -11.59 -6.32
CA TYR A 119 5.09 -10.74 -7.42
C TYR A 119 6.55 -10.36 -7.22
N GLY A 120 7.31 -10.33 -8.32
CA GLY A 120 8.52 -9.51 -8.42
C GLY A 120 8.11 -8.07 -8.67
N VAL A 121 8.82 -7.12 -8.08
CA VAL A 121 8.50 -5.69 -8.19
C VAL A 121 9.74 -4.91 -8.60
N ILE A 122 9.58 -4.01 -9.56
CA ILE A 122 10.54 -2.95 -9.87
C ILE A 122 9.81 -1.63 -9.94
N GLY A 123 10.43 -0.55 -9.49
CA GLY A 123 9.76 0.74 -9.50
C GLY A 123 10.68 1.91 -9.21
N VAL A 124 10.06 3.07 -9.16
CA VAL A 124 10.69 4.34 -8.79
C VAL A 124 9.80 5.05 -7.79
N THR A 125 10.43 5.75 -6.83
CA THR A 125 9.71 6.58 -5.86
C THR A 125 10.47 7.88 -5.67
N GLY A 126 9.78 8.97 -5.41
CA GLY A 126 10.44 10.26 -5.18
C GLY A 126 9.54 11.46 -5.31
N LEU A 127 10.17 12.63 -5.42
CA LEU A 127 9.50 13.93 -5.51
C LEU A 127 9.57 14.46 -6.94
N ALA A 128 8.41 14.55 -7.59
CA ALA A 128 8.25 15.23 -8.87
C ALA A 128 8.23 16.77 -8.67
N PRO A 129 8.30 17.57 -9.77
CA PRO A 129 8.14 19.02 -9.69
C PRO A 129 6.88 19.41 -8.90
N GLN A 130 6.94 20.55 -8.21
CA GLN A 130 5.92 21.07 -7.28
C GLN A 130 5.73 20.22 -6.01
N TRP A 131 6.71 19.38 -5.65
CA TRP A 131 6.69 18.55 -4.43
C TRP A 131 5.60 17.48 -4.42
N ILE A 132 5.22 16.99 -5.60
CA ILE A 132 4.31 15.85 -5.72
C ILE A 132 5.10 14.59 -5.40
N GLU A 133 4.69 13.86 -4.37
CA GLU A 133 5.22 12.54 -4.08
C GLU A 133 4.67 11.54 -5.09
N VAL A 134 5.57 10.76 -5.69
CA VAL A 134 5.21 9.78 -6.73
C VAL A 134 5.83 8.44 -6.38
N ASP A 135 5.03 7.40 -6.47
CA ASP A 135 5.44 6.01 -6.40
C ASP A 135 4.89 5.27 -7.63
N ALA A 136 5.78 4.68 -8.43
CA ALA A 136 5.42 3.97 -9.65
C ALA A 136 6.07 2.59 -9.66
N ASP A 137 5.26 1.53 -9.66
CA ASP A 137 5.68 0.14 -9.59
C ASP A 137 5.18 -0.67 -10.79
N ILE A 138 6.00 -1.61 -11.25
CA ILE A 138 5.62 -2.68 -12.17
C ILE A 138 5.73 -4.01 -11.42
N PHE A 139 4.68 -4.82 -11.53
CA PHE A 139 4.53 -6.09 -10.85
C PHE A 139 4.55 -7.24 -11.86
N PHE A 140 5.32 -8.27 -11.55
CA PHE A 140 5.41 -9.50 -12.32
C PHE A 140 4.95 -10.66 -11.46
N SER A 141 3.73 -11.15 -11.70
CA SER A 141 3.13 -12.25 -10.95
C SER A 141 3.85 -13.58 -11.23
N GLU A 142 3.89 -14.46 -10.24
CA GLU A 142 4.32 -15.87 -10.40
C GLU A 142 3.49 -16.64 -11.44
N LYS A 143 2.29 -16.15 -11.81
CA LYS A 143 1.42 -16.73 -12.84
C LYS A 143 1.72 -16.18 -14.24
N GLY A 144 2.68 -15.25 -14.37
CA GLY A 144 3.06 -14.64 -15.64
C GLY A 144 2.27 -13.38 -16.00
N ASN A 145 1.37 -12.93 -15.14
CA ASN A 145 0.64 -11.68 -15.33
C ASN A 145 1.51 -10.48 -14.97
N THR A 146 1.35 -9.39 -15.68
CA THR A 146 2.08 -8.15 -15.44
C THR A 146 1.10 -7.00 -15.24
N SER A 147 1.38 -6.18 -14.22
CA SER A 147 0.57 -4.98 -13.91
C SER A 147 1.46 -3.82 -13.48
N ALA A 148 0.87 -2.64 -13.41
CA ALA A 148 1.54 -1.42 -12.94
C ALA A 148 0.61 -0.65 -12.01
N ARG A 149 1.21 0.08 -11.06
CA ARG A 149 0.52 1.02 -10.17
C ARG A 149 1.26 2.34 -10.20
N LEU A 150 0.50 3.41 -10.19
CA LEU A 150 1.01 4.77 -10.02
C LEU A 150 0.24 5.42 -8.87
N ASP A 151 0.95 5.79 -7.84
CA ASP A 151 0.45 6.59 -6.72
C ASP A 151 1.05 7.99 -6.82
N ALA A 152 0.24 9.00 -6.63
CA ALA A 152 0.68 10.38 -6.54
C ALA A 152 -0.06 11.12 -5.45
N GLU A 153 0.68 11.88 -4.63
CA GLU A 153 0.16 12.61 -3.50
C GLU A 153 0.81 13.99 -3.41
N TYR A 154 0.07 14.95 -2.88
CA TYR A 154 0.55 16.29 -2.66
C TYR A 154 0.10 16.83 -1.30
N GLU A 155 1.02 17.44 -0.55
CA GLU A 155 0.70 18.12 0.71
C GLU A 155 0.54 19.62 0.49
N LEU A 156 -0.70 20.12 0.56
CA LEU A 156 -1.01 21.54 0.52
C LEU A 156 -1.13 22.08 1.95
N LEU A 157 -0.13 22.82 2.40
CA LEU A 157 -0.12 23.49 3.69
C LEU A 157 -1.06 24.70 3.66
N ILE A 158 -2.31 24.55 4.18
CA ILE A 158 -3.24 25.68 4.34
C ILE A 158 -2.75 26.58 5.47
N THR A 159 -2.27 25.97 6.54
CA THR A 159 -1.55 26.63 7.65
C THR A 159 -0.38 25.74 8.07
N ASN A 160 0.41 26.14 9.06
CA ASN A 160 1.48 25.29 9.60
C ASN A 160 0.98 23.99 10.24
N TYR A 161 -0.31 23.90 10.57
CA TYR A 161 -0.91 22.73 11.23
C TYR A 161 -2.02 22.08 10.40
N LEU A 162 -2.64 22.81 9.48
CA LEU A 162 -3.76 22.32 8.66
C LEU A 162 -3.25 21.99 7.26
N ILE A 163 -3.31 20.72 6.90
CA ILE A 163 -2.75 20.19 5.66
C ILE A 163 -3.88 19.55 4.86
N LEU A 164 -4.05 19.96 3.61
CA LEU A 164 -4.94 19.33 2.64
C LEU A 164 -4.12 18.42 1.73
N GLN A 165 -4.52 17.17 1.63
CA GLN A 165 -3.77 16.12 0.94
C GLN A 165 -4.63 15.45 -0.13
N PRO A 166 -4.60 15.94 -1.38
CA PRO A 166 -5.10 15.20 -2.53
C PRO A 166 -4.18 14.04 -2.87
N SER A 167 -4.76 12.91 -3.23
CA SER A 167 -4.05 11.70 -3.67
C SER A 167 -4.76 11.06 -4.85
N VAL A 168 -4.02 10.34 -5.67
CA VAL A 168 -4.54 9.49 -6.73
C VAL A 168 -3.75 8.21 -6.82
N ASP A 169 -4.45 7.08 -6.92
CA ASP A 169 -3.92 5.76 -7.19
C ASP A 169 -4.50 5.26 -8.52
N ILE A 170 -3.65 4.78 -9.41
CA ILE A 170 -4.03 4.28 -10.73
C ILE A 170 -3.45 2.88 -10.90
N ASN A 171 -4.32 1.89 -11.14
CA ASN A 171 -3.93 0.51 -11.39
C ASN A 171 -4.18 0.14 -12.85
N PHE A 172 -3.17 -0.45 -13.47
CA PHE A 172 -3.19 -0.89 -14.87
C PHE A 172 -2.66 -2.32 -14.97
N ALA A 173 -3.32 -3.19 -15.78
CA ALA A 173 -2.83 -4.53 -16.07
C ALA A 173 -2.49 -4.66 -17.56
N PHE A 174 -1.33 -5.27 -17.85
CA PHE A 174 -0.90 -5.57 -19.21
C PHE A 174 -1.49 -6.90 -19.73
N SER A 175 -2.01 -7.73 -18.81
CA SER A 175 -2.63 -9.03 -19.12
C SER A 175 -3.76 -9.33 -18.14
N ASP A 176 -4.73 -10.12 -18.58
CA ASP A 176 -5.84 -10.55 -17.72
C ASP A 176 -5.36 -11.49 -16.63
N ASP A 177 -5.87 -11.32 -15.42
CA ASP A 177 -5.84 -12.30 -14.33
C ASP A 177 -7.27 -12.53 -13.80
N LYS A 178 -8.03 -13.33 -14.55
CA LYS A 178 -9.44 -13.62 -14.24
C LYS A 178 -9.62 -14.32 -12.88
N ALA A 179 -8.56 -14.97 -12.38
CA ALA A 179 -8.63 -15.65 -11.09
C ALA A 179 -8.75 -14.70 -9.90
N ILE A 180 -8.36 -13.43 -10.08
CA ILE A 180 -8.50 -12.36 -9.09
C ILE A 180 -9.36 -11.19 -9.61
N GLY A 181 -10.15 -11.41 -10.66
CA GLY A 181 -11.07 -10.41 -11.20
C GLY A 181 -10.39 -9.19 -11.84
N VAL A 182 -9.18 -9.35 -12.38
CA VAL A 182 -8.40 -8.29 -13.03
C VAL A 182 -8.38 -8.51 -14.54
N GLY A 183 -8.92 -7.55 -15.30
CA GLY A 183 -8.84 -7.51 -16.76
C GLY A 183 -7.70 -6.63 -17.25
N SER A 184 -7.30 -6.80 -18.51
CA SER A 184 -6.26 -5.96 -19.12
C SER A 184 -6.73 -4.53 -19.36
N GLY A 185 -5.77 -3.60 -19.35
CA GLY A 185 -5.99 -2.16 -19.48
C GLY A 185 -6.04 -1.42 -18.15
N LEU A 186 -6.71 -0.27 -18.13
CA LEU A 186 -6.96 0.50 -16.91
C LEU A 186 -7.95 -0.24 -16.02
N ASN A 187 -7.53 -0.60 -14.81
CA ASN A 187 -8.32 -1.41 -13.88
C ASN A 187 -9.13 -0.54 -12.93
N SER A 188 -8.44 0.36 -12.25
CA SER A 188 -9.07 1.24 -11.27
C SER A 188 -8.35 2.57 -11.15
N ILE A 189 -9.10 3.57 -10.73
CA ILE A 189 -8.59 4.84 -10.24
C ILE A 189 -9.26 5.08 -8.89
N GLU A 190 -8.45 5.40 -7.88
CA GLU A 190 -8.92 5.94 -6.62
C GLU A 190 -8.38 7.35 -6.45
N ALA A 191 -9.25 8.30 -6.14
CA ALA A 191 -8.90 9.68 -5.82
C ALA A 191 -9.29 9.98 -4.37
N GLY A 192 -8.34 10.46 -3.59
CA GLY A 192 -8.53 10.82 -2.18
C GLY A 192 -8.37 12.31 -1.95
N LEU A 193 -9.10 12.83 -0.96
CA LEU A 193 -8.87 14.16 -0.44
C LEU A 193 -8.99 14.10 1.09
N ARG A 194 -7.88 14.34 1.79
CA ARG A 194 -7.81 14.28 3.25
C ARG A 194 -7.44 15.66 3.80
N LEU A 195 -8.10 16.07 4.87
CA LEU A 195 -7.79 17.29 5.61
C LEU A 195 -7.29 16.86 7.00
N SER A 196 -6.00 17.03 7.24
CA SER A 196 -5.33 16.64 8.47
C SER A 196 -4.98 17.85 9.33
N TYR A 197 -4.95 17.63 10.63
CA TYR A 197 -4.47 18.59 11.61
C TYR A 197 -3.26 18.02 12.35
N ASP A 198 -2.13 18.68 12.22
CA ASP A 198 -0.87 18.28 12.83
C ASP A 198 -0.87 18.62 14.32
N LEU A 199 -0.93 17.60 15.19
CA LEU A 199 -1.01 17.76 16.64
C LEU A 199 0.37 17.81 17.30
N VAL A 200 1.32 16.99 16.83
CA VAL A 200 2.62 16.81 17.48
C VAL A 200 3.70 16.68 16.41
N ASP A 201 4.16 17.79 15.90
CA ASP A 201 5.32 17.88 14.97
C ASP A 201 5.33 16.76 13.91
N ARG A 202 4.20 16.53 13.25
CA ARG A 202 3.93 15.46 12.27
C ARG A 202 3.95 14.02 12.82
N SER A 203 4.24 13.82 14.10
CA SER A 203 4.20 12.47 14.70
C SER A 203 2.80 11.92 14.86
N LEU A 204 1.78 12.80 14.94
CA LEU A 204 0.36 12.42 15.00
C LEU A 204 -0.49 13.48 14.30
N SER A 205 -1.18 13.08 13.26
CA SER A 205 -2.05 13.96 12.48
C SER A 205 -3.40 13.28 12.20
N PRO A 206 -4.44 13.51 13.05
CA PRO A 206 -5.79 13.07 12.74
C PRO A 206 -6.32 13.79 11.51
N TYR A 207 -7.16 13.11 10.73
CA TYR A 207 -7.76 13.66 9.54
C TYR A 207 -9.20 13.17 9.30
N VAL A 208 -9.89 13.93 8.46
CA VAL A 208 -11.15 13.54 7.83
C VAL A 208 -11.00 13.70 6.33
N GLY A 209 -11.77 12.96 5.55
CA GLY A 209 -11.65 13.06 4.10
C GLY A 209 -12.73 12.31 3.34
N ILE A 210 -12.55 12.28 2.04
CA ILE A 210 -13.35 11.52 1.09
C ILE A 210 -12.45 10.71 0.18
N SER A 211 -12.91 9.52 -0.22
CA SER A 211 -12.28 8.68 -1.24
C SER A 211 -13.31 8.32 -2.31
N LEU A 212 -12.87 8.34 -3.57
CA LEU A 212 -13.64 8.07 -4.76
C LEU A 212 -12.91 6.98 -5.55
N GLY A 213 -13.40 5.74 -5.49
CA GLY A 213 -12.87 4.62 -6.28
C GLY A 213 -13.76 4.32 -7.48
N LYS A 214 -13.15 4.00 -8.63
CA LYS A 214 -13.85 3.56 -9.82
C LYS A 214 -13.08 2.48 -10.56
N LYS A 215 -13.79 1.41 -10.95
CA LYS A 215 -13.28 0.33 -11.79
C LYS A 215 -13.58 0.60 -13.28
N PHE A 216 -12.69 0.15 -14.16
CA PHE A 216 -12.75 0.39 -15.61
C PHE A 216 -12.55 -0.91 -16.40
N GLY A 217 -12.88 -0.85 -17.72
CA GLY A 217 -12.61 -1.91 -18.70
C GLY A 217 -13.17 -3.27 -18.29
N GLU A 218 -12.46 -4.34 -18.64
CA GLU A 218 -12.85 -5.72 -18.34
C GLU A 218 -12.93 -6.01 -16.82
N THR A 219 -12.12 -5.33 -16.00
CA THR A 219 -12.22 -5.40 -14.54
C THR A 219 -13.60 -4.93 -14.05
N ALA A 220 -14.14 -3.87 -14.65
CA ALA A 220 -15.47 -3.38 -14.33
C ALA A 220 -16.56 -4.35 -14.83
N ASP A 221 -16.36 -4.99 -15.97
CA ASP A 221 -17.34 -5.96 -16.51
C ASP A 221 -17.40 -7.21 -15.63
N MET A 222 -16.25 -7.76 -15.22
CA MET A 222 -16.19 -8.88 -14.25
C MET A 222 -16.82 -8.51 -12.90
N ALA A 223 -16.51 -7.33 -12.37
CA ALA A 223 -17.12 -6.86 -11.13
C ALA A 223 -18.64 -6.72 -11.22
N ARG A 224 -19.17 -6.29 -12.38
CA ARG A 224 -20.61 -6.19 -12.65
C ARG A 224 -21.27 -7.57 -12.69
N GLU A 225 -20.61 -8.56 -13.32
CA GLU A 225 -21.10 -9.95 -13.36
C GLU A 225 -21.17 -10.57 -11.96
N GLU A 226 -20.24 -10.21 -11.09
CA GLU A 226 -20.24 -10.62 -9.66
C GLU A 226 -21.20 -9.81 -8.77
N GLY A 227 -21.89 -8.82 -9.33
CA GLY A 227 -22.79 -7.94 -8.57
C GLY A 227 -22.08 -6.94 -7.67
N LYS A 228 -20.78 -6.69 -7.90
CA LYS A 228 -19.99 -5.70 -7.16
C LYS A 228 -20.20 -4.30 -7.72
N ASP A 229 -20.11 -3.31 -6.86
CA ASP A 229 -20.18 -1.90 -7.25
C ASP A 229 -18.94 -1.48 -8.06
N LEU A 230 -19.18 -0.68 -9.11
CA LEU A 230 -18.11 -0.17 -9.97
C LEU A 230 -17.54 1.16 -9.47
N THR A 231 -18.32 1.89 -8.69
CA THR A 231 -17.93 3.19 -8.15
C THR A 231 -18.23 3.18 -6.65
N ASN A 232 -17.23 3.50 -5.88
CA ASN A 232 -17.32 3.61 -4.43
C ASN A 232 -17.02 5.05 -3.99
N VAL A 233 -17.88 5.62 -3.18
CA VAL A 233 -17.65 6.91 -2.51
C VAL A 233 -17.63 6.63 -1.02
N SER A 234 -16.54 6.97 -0.37
CA SER A 234 -16.38 6.77 1.06
C SER A 234 -16.04 8.06 1.76
N PHE A 235 -16.69 8.29 2.91
CA PHE A 235 -16.21 9.25 3.89
C PHE A 235 -15.18 8.55 4.80
N VAL A 236 -14.08 9.22 5.11
CA VAL A 236 -12.98 8.64 5.88
C VAL A 236 -12.68 9.46 7.13
N ILE A 237 -12.37 8.75 8.22
CA ILE A 237 -11.84 9.31 9.46
C ILE A 237 -10.62 8.48 9.84
N GLY A 238 -9.51 9.13 10.11
CA GLY A 238 -8.28 8.42 10.40
C GLY A 238 -7.21 9.26 11.08
N SER A 239 -6.05 8.67 11.19
CA SER A 239 -4.84 9.33 11.71
C SER A 239 -3.61 8.86 10.96
N ARG A 240 -2.66 9.77 10.78
CA ARG A 240 -1.31 9.50 10.30
C ARG A 240 -0.35 9.51 11.49
N PHE A 241 0.66 8.63 11.44
CA PHE A 241 1.72 8.54 12.43
C PHE A 241 3.08 8.49 11.75
N MET A 242 4.07 9.24 12.26
CA MET A 242 5.46 9.23 11.78
C MET A 242 6.43 9.12 12.97
N PHE A 243 7.41 8.18 12.86
CA PHE A 243 8.40 7.91 13.92
C PHE A 243 9.80 7.72 13.36
#